data_12d07bb7e75a181fe46a3fd3f44315bd
#
_entry.id   12d07bb7e75a181fe46a3fd3f44315bd
#
_cell.length_a   1.000
_cell.length_b   1.000
_cell.length_c   1.000
_cell.angle_alpha   90.00
_cell.angle_beta   90.00
_cell.angle_gamma   90.00
#
_symmetry.space_group_name_H-M   'P 1'
#
loop_
_entity.id
_entity.type
_entity.pdbx_description
1 polymer ?
#
loop_
_entity_poly.entity_id
_entity_poly.type
_entity_poly.pdbx_seq_one_letter_code
_entity_poly.pdbx_strand_id
1 'polypeptide(L)'
;VKADFCNPLYAYTKIENELQWEKYRYLFQMHLNLKLIEQHLRLGRIYDKNAAYFYDAPWKDEYLRNLEKAKTCYEAGYIYWQEASLWAEKANVGKFKFLFLTGIQNWEDERERINSGTLDYKKTLDRELKRLNKVIDDLKSMETKSY
;
A
#
# COMPACT_ATOMS: atom_id res chain seq x y z
N VAL A 1 -16.76 19.67 5.47
CA VAL A 1 -15.87 18.71 4.84
C VAL A 1 -14.42 19.15 4.92
N LYS A 2 -14.13 20.43 4.62
CA LYS A 2 -12.76 20.96 4.78
C LYS A 2 -12.29 20.84 6.23
N ALA A 3 -13.16 21.13 7.18
CA ALA A 3 -12.80 21.04 8.60
C ALA A 3 -12.46 19.60 9.00
N ASP A 4 -13.24 18.65 8.53
CA ASP A 4 -12.98 17.23 8.81
C ASP A 4 -11.73 16.75 8.13
N PHE A 5 -11.52 17.17 6.90
CA PHE A 5 -10.35 16.80 6.11
C PHE A 5 -9.07 17.35 6.73
N CYS A 6 -9.13 18.56 7.25
CA CYS A 6 -7.95 19.29 7.73
C CYS A 6 -7.76 19.23 9.23
N ASN A 7 -8.60 18.53 9.94
CA ASN A 7 -8.40 18.36 11.36
C ASN A 7 -7.07 17.61 11.55
N PRO A 8 -6.20 18.08 12.39
CA PRO A 8 -6.38 18.96 13.52
C PRO A 8 -6.38 20.46 13.18
N LEU A 9 -6.99 21.21 14.06
CA LEU A 9 -7.17 22.65 13.90
C LEU A 9 -5.89 23.43 13.62
N TYR A 10 -4.77 23.03 14.22
CA TYR A 10 -3.52 23.75 14.02
C TYR A 10 -3.00 23.61 12.58
N ALA A 11 -3.27 22.47 11.92
CA ALA A 11 -2.93 22.32 10.51
C ALA A 11 -3.75 23.30 9.67
N TYR A 12 -5.04 23.42 9.98
CA TYR A 12 -5.93 24.36 9.34
C TYR A 12 -5.43 25.80 9.49
N THR A 13 -5.05 26.19 10.70
CA THR A 13 -4.62 27.55 10.98
C THR A 13 -3.27 27.91 10.35
N LYS A 14 -2.46 26.92 9.98
CA LYS A 14 -1.13 27.16 9.41
C LYS A 14 -1.10 27.14 7.89
N ILE A 15 -2.18 26.74 7.25
CA ILE A 15 -2.28 26.79 5.79
C ILE A 15 -2.76 28.19 5.38
N GLU A 16 -1.90 28.92 4.68
CA GLU A 16 -2.08 30.35 4.46
C GLU A 16 -2.62 30.71 3.08
N ASN A 17 -2.44 29.85 2.07
CA ASN A 17 -2.85 30.19 0.70
C ASN A 17 -3.26 28.95 -0.09
N GLU A 18 -3.76 29.15 -1.31
CA GLU A 18 -4.27 28.07 -2.16
C GLU A 18 -3.18 27.10 -2.62
N LEU A 19 -1.95 27.56 -2.82
CA LEU A 19 -0.86 26.65 -3.18
C LEU A 19 -0.56 25.66 -2.07
N GLN A 20 -0.56 26.14 -0.82
CA GLN A 20 -0.36 25.26 0.32
C GLN A 20 -1.51 24.26 0.47
N TRP A 21 -2.75 24.71 0.25
CA TRP A 21 -3.92 23.84 0.27
C TRP A 21 -3.84 22.77 -0.82
N GLU A 22 -3.43 23.19 -2.03
CA GLU A 22 -3.28 22.26 -3.15
C GLU A 22 -2.28 21.16 -2.82
N LYS A 23 -1.11 21.55 -2.31
CA LYS A 23 -0.09 20.58 -1.91
C LYS A 23 -0.58 19.68 -0.78
N TYR A 24 -1.26 20.26 0.20
CA TYR A 24 -1.84 19.51 1.31
C TYR A 24 -2.80 18.41 0.79
N ARG A 25 -3.67 18.76 -0.14
CA ARG A 25 -4.60 17.78 -0.73
C ARG A 25 -3.86 16.67 -1.48
N TYR A 26 -2.80 17.01 -2.19
CA TYR A 26 -1.99 16.01 -2.89
C TYR A 26 -1.29 15.07 -1.90
N LEU A 27 -0.71 15.62 -0.86
CA LEU A 27 -0.07 14.82 0.20
C LEU A 27 -1.06 13.92 0.92
N PHE A 28 -2.27 14.42 1.16
CA PHE A 28 -3.33 13.64 1.78
C PHE A 28 -3.71 12.44 0.90
N GLN A 29 -3.93 12.66 -0.39
CA GLN A 29 -4.25 11.58 -1.33
C GLN A 29 -3.12 10.55 -1.40
N MET A 30 -1.90 11.03 -1.46
CA MET A 30 -0.72 10.15 -1.44
C MET A 30 -0.71 9.28 -0.18
N HIS A 31 -0.84 9.91 0.97
CA HIS A 31 -0.79 9.22 2.26
C HIS A 31 -1.94 8.21 2.42
N LEU A 32 -3.14 8.61 2.01
CA LEU A 32 -4.31 7.73 2.05
C LEU A 32 -4.07 6.46 1.24
N ASN A 33 -3.56 6.62 0.02
CA ASN A 33 -3.27 5.46 -0.84
C ASN A 33 -2.16 4.58 -0.26
N LEU A 34 -1.14 5.17 0.37
CA LEU A 34 -0.11 4.40 1.06
C LEU A 34 -0.70 3.57 2.20
N LYS A 35 -1.65 4.12 2.95
CA LYS A 35 -2.33 3.37 4.01
C LYS A 35 -3.17 2.23 3.45
N LEU A 36 -3.81 2.43 2.30
CA LEU A 36 -4.57 1.37 1.64
C LEU A 36 -3.65 0.22 1.19
N ILE A 37 -2.47 0.54 0.66
CA ILE A 37 -1.48 -0.50 0.32
C ILE A 37 -1.07 -1.27 1.57
N GLU A 38 -0.76 -0.58 2.65
CA GLU A 38 -0.36 -1.22 3.91
C GLU A 38 -1.43 -2.17 4.43
N GLN A 39 -2.71 -1.78 4.34
CA GLN A 39 -3.81 -2.63 4.78
C GLN A 39 -3.95 -3.87 3.90
N HIS A 40 -3.80 -3.72 2.59
CA HIS A 40 -3.88 -4.86 1.67
C HIS A 40 -2.71 -5.82 1.87
N LEU A 41 -1.52 -5.31 2.13
CA LEU A 41 -0.36 -6.14 2.47
C LEU A 41 -0.59 -6.90 3.76
N ARG A 42 -1.11 -6.23 4.77
CA ARG A 42 -1.42 -6.85 6.06
C ARG A 42 -2.45 -7.97 5.90
N LEU A 43 -3.53 -7.70 5.18
CA LEU A 43 -4.58 -8.68 4.96
C LEU A 43 -4.06 -9.88 4.16
N GLY A 44 -3.28 -9.61 3.12
CA GLY A 44 -2.65 -10.66 2.32
C GLY A 44 -1.76 -11.57 3.16
N ARG A 45 -0.98 -10.98 4.06
CA ARG A 45 -0.10 -11.73 4.96
C ARG A 45 -0.87 -12.56 5.98
N ILE A 46 -2.04 -12.10 6.41
CA ILE A 46 -2.91 -12.87 7.30
C ILE A 46 -3.39 -14.14 6.60
N TYR A 47 -3.91 -14.02 5.38
CA TYR A 47 -4.35 -15.19 4.60
C TYR A 47 -3.20 -16.14 4.30
N ASP A 48 -2.06 -15.61 3.96
CA ASP A 48 -0.84 -16.33 3.64
C ASP A 48 -0.33 -17.12 4.85
N LYS A 49 -0.28 -16.49 6.01
CA LYS A 49 0.14 -17.16 7.26
C LYS A 49 -0.81 -18.26 7.69
N ASN A 50 -2.12 -17.97 7.63
CA ASN A 50 -3.12 -18.95 8.06
C ASN A 50 -3.07 -20.21 7.22
N ALA A 51 -2.76 -20.06 5.94
CA ALA A 51 -2.61 -21.19 5.04
C ALA A 51 -1.45 -22.10 5.43
N ALA A 52 -0.40 -21.54 6.00
CA ALA A 52 0.83 -22.29 6.28
C ALA A 52 0.70 -23.40 7.33
N TYR A 53 -0.39 -23.42 8.06
CA TYR A 53 -0.58 -24.39 9.15
C TYR A 53 -1.33 -25.66 8.74
N PHE A 54 -1.78 -25.78 7.50
CA PHE A 54 -2.65 -26.89 7.10
C PHE A 54 -2.05 -27.66 5.93
N TYR A 55 -1.32 -28.72 6.25
CA TYR A 55 -0.67 -29.57 5.26
C TYR A 55 -1.46 -30.84 4.92
N ASP A 56 -2.45 -31.19 5.73
CA ASP A 56 -3.18 -32.42 5.52
C ASP A 56 -4.11 -32.34 4.29
N ALA A 57 -4.29 -33.46 3.62
CA ALA A 57 -5.06 -33.54 2.40
C ALA A 57 -6.45 -32.88 2.46
N PRO A 58 -7.25 -33.06 3.54
CA PRO A 58 -8.54 -32.38 3.62
C PRO A 58 -8.49 -30.88 3.63
N TRP A 59 -7.36 -30.30 4.02
CA TRP A 59 -7.16 -28.86 4.13
C TRP A 59 -6.49 -28.24 2.92
N LYS A 60 -6.09 -29.06 1.96
CA LYS A 60 -5.32 -28.62 0.81
C LYS A 60 -6.09 -27.61 -0.05
N ASP A 61 -7.36 -27.87 -0.29
CA ASP A 61 -8.22 -26.98 -1.06
C ASP A 61 -8.44 -25.65 -0.33
N GLU A 62 -8.64 -25.73 0.98
CA GLU A 62 -8.78 -24.52 1.80
C GLU A 62 -7.48 -23.72 1.81
N TYR A 63 -6.35 -24.38 1.92
CA TYR A 63 -5.04 -23.75 1.83
C TYR A 63 -4.90 -22.98 0.51
N LEU A 64 -5.21 -23.64 -0.61
CA LEU A 64 -5.14 -22.99 -1.92
C LEU A 64 -6.08 -21.80 -2.02
N ARG A 65 -7.30 -21.92 -1.48
CA ARG A 65 -8.23 -20.79 -1.46
C ARG A 65 -7.67 -19.60 -0.68
N ASN A 66 -7.04 -19.85 0.45
CA ASN A 66 -6.43 -18.79 1.26
C ASN A 66 -5.26 -18.13 0.54
N LEU A 67 -4.45 -18.93 -0.15
CA LEU A 67 -3.35 -18.39 -0.96
C LEU A 67 -3.87 -17.53 -2.12
N GLU A 68 -4.97 -17.95 -2.75
CA GLU A 68 -5.60 -17.16 -3.82
C GLU A 68 -6.19 -15.84 -3.28
N LYS A 69 -6.75 -15.86 -2.06
CA LYS A 69 -7.22 -14.64 -1.41
C LYS A 69 -6.05 -13.70 -1.10
N ALA A 70 -4.93 -14.24 -0.63
CA ALA A 70 -3.72 -13.45 -0.40
C ALA A 70 -3.25 -12.81 -1.69
N LYS A 71 -3.23 -13.57 -2.78
CA LYS A 71 -2.86 -13.08 -4.09
C LYS A 71 -3.71 -11.89 -4.52
N THR A 72 -5.03 -12.02 -4.36
CA THR A 72 -5.98 -10.94 -4.69
C THR A 72 -5.68 -9.69 -3.88
N CYS A 73 -5.37 -9.83 -2.58
CA CYS A 73 -5.00 -8.70 -1.73
C CYS A 73 -3.74 -7.99 -2.22
N TYR A 74 -2.71 -8.75 -2.55
CA TYR A 74 -1.47 -8.17 -3.04
C TYR A 74 -1.66 -7.49 -4.40
N GLU A 75 -2.40 -8.12 -5.31
CA GLU A 75 -2.67 -7.54 -6.62
C GLU A 75 -3.44 -6.23 -6.53
N ALA A 76 -4.38 -6.13 -5.59
CA ALA A 76 -5.13 -4.91 -5.37
C ALA A 76 -4.23 -3.72 -4.95
N GLY A 77 -3.09 -4.02 -4.35
CA GLY A 77 -2.16 -2.98 -3.90
C GLY A 77 -1.56 -2.15 -5.03
N TYR A 78 -1.46 -2.71 -6.24
CA TYR A 78 -0.82 -2.00 -7.36
C TYR A 78 -1.56 -0.72 -7.76
N ILE A 79 -2.88 -0.75 -7.76
CA ILE A 79 -3.70 0.42 -8.09
C ILE A 79 -3.42 1.56 -7.11
N TYR A 80 -3.38 1.23 -5.82
CA TYR A 80 -3.11 2.22 -4.79
C TYR A 80 -1.69 2.74 -4.85
N TRP A 81 -0.73 1.90 -5.23
CA TRP A 81 0.64 2.37 -5.43
C TRP A 81 0.75 3.33 -6.61
N GLN A 82 0.07 3.05 -7.71
CA GLN A 82 0.02 3.95 -8.86
C GLN A 82 -0.56 5.31 -8.45
N GLU A 83 -1.65 5.30 -7.69
CA GLU A 83 -2.26 6.52 -7.19
C GLU A 83 -1.34 7.28 -6.24
N ALA A 84 -0.74 6.59 -5.29
CA ALA A 84 0.19 7.23 -4.35
C ALA A 84 1.36 7.89 -5.09
N SER A 85 1.93 7.20 -6.06
CA SER A 85 3.05 7.70 -6.87
C SER A 85 2.63 8.93 -7.68
N LEU A 86 1.43 8.91 -8.25
CA LEU A 86 0.89 10.04 -9.02
C LEU A 86 0.75 11.28 -8.14
N TRP A 87 0.15 11.12 -6.97
CA TRP A 87 -0.04 12.26 -6.06
C TRP A 87 1.28 12.77 -5.49
N ALA A 88 2.22 11.86 -5.21
CA ALA A 88 3.57 12.25 -4.79
C ALA A 88 4.27 13.08 -5.88
N GLU A 89 4.14 12.67 -7.13
CA GLU A 89 4.71 13.39 -8.26
C GLU A 89 4.08 14.77 -8.42
N LYS A 90 2.75 14.85 -8.32
CA LYS A 90 2.04 16.13 -8.39
C LYS A 90 2.45 17.07 -7.27
N ALA A 91 2.69 16.56 -6.08
CA ALA A 91 3.14 17.35 -4.94
C ALA A 91 4.62 17.74 -5.04
N ASN A 92 5.38 17.15 -5.96
CA ASN A 92 6.82 17.34 -6.08
C ASN A 92 7.20 18.42 -7.11
N VAL A 93 6.25 19.25 -7.52
CA VAL A 93 6.48 20.34 -8.47
C VAL A 93 7.16 21.51 -7.75
N GLY A 94 8.10 22.17 -8.43
CA GLY A 94 8.93 23.22 -7.82
C GLY A 94 8.18 24.42 -7.28
N LYS A 95 6.93 24.66 -7.74
CA LYS A 95 6.11 25.77 -7.22
C LYS A 95 5.65 25.55 -5.79
N PHE A 96 5.67 24.31 -5.29
CA PHE A 96 5.26 23.98 -3.93
C PHE A 96 6.44 24.03 -2.98
N LYS A 97 6.28 24.72 -1.87
CA LYS A 97 7.27 24.75 -0.80
C LYS A 97 6.96 23.66 0.22
N PHE A 98 7.98 23.30 1.00
CA PHE A 98 7.80 22.34 2.08
C PHE A 98 6.75 22.84 3.07
N LEU A 99 5.83 21.96 3.45
CA LEU A 99 4.77 22.28 4.42
C LEU A 99 5.22 21.85 5.82
N PHE A 100 5.53 22.84 6.65
CA PHE A 100 5.95 22.61 8.05
C PHE A 100 4.71 22.55 8.94
N LEU A 101 3.90 21.52 8.77
CA LEU A 101 2.66 21.35 9.55
C LEU A 101 2.83 20.20 10.54
N THR A 102 2.56 20.48 11.82
CA THR A 102 2.60 19.46 12.86
C THR A 102 1.57 18.37 12.55
N GLY A 103 1.98 17.12 12.66
CA GLY A 103 1.10 15.99 12.40
C GLY A 103 1.16 15.43 10.99
N ILE A 104 1.74 16.18 10.03
CA ILE A 104 1.89 15.69 8.66
C ILE A 104 3.33 15.75 8.15
N GLN A 105 4.30 15.94 9.04
CA GLN A 105 5.72 16.00 8.64
C GLN A 105 6.14 14.73 7.91
N ASN A 106 5.62 13.58 8.33
CA ASN A 106 5.92 12.31 7.69
C ASN A 106 5.37 12.21 6.26
N TRP A 107 4.33 12.99 5.92
CA TRP A 107 3.81 13.01 4.55
C TRP A 107 4.80 13.64 3.58
N GLU A 108 5.46 14.69 4.00
CA GLU A 108 6.52 15.31 3.18
C GLU A 108 7.69 14.33 3.02
N ASP A 109 8.04 13.62 4.07
CA ASP A 109 9.09 12.59 4.00
C ASP A 109 8.68 11.45 3.06
N GLU A 110 7.44 10.98 3.14
CA GLU A 110 6.90 9.96 2.24
C GLU A 110 6.98 10.43 0.79
N ARG A 111 6.57 11.67 0.51
CA ARG A 111 6.65 12.25 -0.84
C ARG A 111 8.08 12.21 -1.37
N GLU A 112 9.02 12.63 -0.56
CA GLU A 112 10.43 12.64 -0.94
C GLU A 112 10.95 11.24 -1.21
N ARG A 113 10.62 10.30 -0.35
CA ARG A 113 11.05 8.90 -0.48
C ARG A 113 10.45 8.20 -1.69
N ILE A 114 9.20 8.50 -2.03
CA ILE A 114 8.57 7.95 -3.23
C ILE A 114 9.29 8.51 -4.48
N ASN A 115 9.50 9.80 -4.54
CA ASN A 115 10.10 10.43 -5.72
C ASN A 115 11.59 10.06 -5.89
N SER A 116 12.29 9.76 -4.81
CA SER A 116 13.68 9.32 -4.86
C SER A 116 13.84 7.82 -5.09
N GLY A 117 12.75 7.07 -5.04
CA GLY A 117 12.78 5.61 -5.20
C GLY A 117 13.14 4.85 -3.93
N THR A 118 13.33 5.54 -2.81
CA THR A 118 13.64 4.91 -1.52
C THR A 118 12.45 4.14 -0.96
N LEU A 119 11.25 4.64 -1.18
CA LEU A 119 10.01 3.95 -0.82
C LEU A 119 9.36 3.45 -2.09
N ASP A 120 9.23 2.12 -2.24
CA ASP A 120 8.70 1.50 -3.45
C ASP A 120 7.91 0.24 -3.09
N TYR A 121 6.60 0.40 -2.97
CA TYR A 121 5.72 -0.73 -2.66
C TYR A 121 5.52 -1.67 -3.86
N LYS A 122 5.82 -1.21 -5.09
CA LYS A 122 5.77 -2.11 -6.25
C LYS A 122 6.76 -3.25 -6.06
N LYS A 123 7.96 -2.94 -5.60
CA LYS A 123 8.97 -3.99 -5.31
C LYS A 123 8.49 -4.95 -4.24
N THR A 124 7.86 -4.43 -3.20
CA THR A 124 7.32 -5.25 -2.12
C THR A 124 6.23 -6.18 -2.64
N LEU A 125 5.30 -5.64 -3.41
CA LEU A 125 4.19 -6.41 -3.99
C LEU A 125 4.72 -7.47 -4.97
N ASP A 126 5.66 -7.11 -5.82
CA ASP A 126 6.28 -8.03 -6.78
C ASP A 126 6.92 -9.21 -6.04
N ARG A 127 7.64 -8.94 -4.97
CA ARG A 127 8.31 -9.97 -4.17
C ARG A 127 7.32 -10.90 -3.50
N GLU A 128 6.26 -10.34 -2.89
CA GLU A 128 5.25 -11.14 -2.24
C GLU A 128 4.49 -12.03 -3.24
N LEU A 129 4.13 -11.49 -4.39
CA LEU A 129 3.43 -12.24 -5.43
C LEU A 129 4.31 -13.34 -6.03
N LYS A 130 5.59 -13.07 -6.25
CA LYS A 130 6.52 -14.07 -6.77
C LYS A 130 6.64 -15.24 -5.81
N ARG A 131 6.82 -14.96 -4.54
CA ARG A 131 6.90 -15.99 -3.50
C ARG A 131 5.60 -16.80 -3.43
N LEU A 132 4.48 -16.11 -3.43
CA LEU A 132 3.16 -16.73 -3.30
C LEU A 132 2.83 -17.62 -4.50
N ASN A 133 3.10 -17.14 -5.71
CA ASN A 133 2.86 -17.92 -6.93
C ASN A 133 3.70 -19.18 -6.95
N LYS A 134 4.92 -19.12 -6.45
CA LYS A 134 5.77 -20.32 -6.34
C LYS A 134 5.16 -21.34 -5.40
N VAL A 135 4.66 -20.91 -4.25
CA VAL A 135 3.99 -21.81 -3.29
C VAL A 135 2.75 -22.45 -3.91
N ILE A 136 1.93 -21.67 -4.62
CA ILE A 136 0.74 -22.15 -5.29
C ILE A 136 1.12 -23.21 -6.34
N ASP A 137 2.11 -22.93 -7.16
CA ASP A 137 2.57 -23.85 -8.20
C ASP A 137 3.13 -25.14 -7.62
N ASP A 138 3.90 -25.04 -6.54
CA ASP A 138 4.44 -26.21 -5.85
C ASP A 138 3.32 -27.11 -5.30
N LEU A 139 2.28 -26.50 -4.72
CA LEU A 139 1.13 -27.24 -4.21
C LEU A 139 0.37 -27.96 -5.33
N LYS A 140 0.15 -27.28 -6.44
CA LYS A 140 -0.53 -27.87 -7.60
C LYS A 140 0.28 -29.02 -8.20
N SER A 141 1.59 -28.87 -8.22
CA SER A 141 2.51 -29.92 -8.66
C SER A 141 2.45 -31.14 -7.75
N MET A 142 2.38 -30.92 -6.44
CA MET A 142 2.26 -32.02 -5.47
C MET A 142 0.95 -32.78 -5.62
N GLU A 143 -0.14 -32.11 -5.96
CA GLU A 143 -1.42 -32.75 -6.24
C GLU A 143 -1.31 -33.74 -7.38
N THR A 144 -0.57 -33.37 -8.42
CA THR A 144 -0.37 -34.22 -9.58
C THR A 144 0.48 -35.44 -9.25
N LYS A 145 1.38 -35.33 -8.27
CA LYS A 145 2.31 -36.39 -7.89
C LYS A 145 1.76 -37.36 -6.84
N SER A 146 0.61 -37.08 -6.27
CA SER A 146 0.07 -37.92 -5.16
C SER A 146 -0.67 -39.14 -5.65
N TYR A 147 -0.48 -39.57 -6.87
CA TYR A 147 -1.00 -40.81 -7.43
C TYR A 147 0.12 -41.81 -7.65
#